data_b59010e511604e782c0c9133cfaa00cb
#
_entry.id   b59010e511604e782c0c9133cfaa00cb
#
_cell.length_a   1.000
_cell.length_b   1.000
_cell.length_c   1.000
_cell.angle_alpha   90.00
_cell.angle_beta   90.00
_cell.angle_gamma   90.00
#
_symmetry.space_group_name_H-M   'P 1'
#
loop_
_entity.id
_entity.type
_entity.pdbx_description
1 polymer ?
#
loop_
_entity_poly.entity_id
_entity_poly.type
_entity_poly.pdbx_seq_one_letter_code
_entity_poly.pdbx_strand_id
1 'polypeptide(L)'
;NSNEAREEVKGHPLSFLRVGKPEIDLDPGIDLYDVRVYEKGKENLLKLIKDGIIAEDPERYFYVYAQTMDGRTQYGLVGCASVDDYWNDVIKKHEKTRKAKEEDRSNHVRVTNSHSGPIFLTYRDVNAINEIVDEVCKTTPDNDLVAIDGIRHQSWVIRDKQINAKIEQILAAVPCFYVA
;
A
#
# COMPACT_ATOMS: atom_id res chain seq x y z
N ASN A 1 13.68 4.33 -12.62
CA ASN A 1 13.02 5.03 -13.75
C ASN A 1 12.24 4.01 -14.62
N SER A 2 11.53 4.47 -15.68
CA SER A 2 10.69 3.58 -16.51
C SER A 2 11.50 2.56 -17.30
N ASN A 3 12.74 2.87 -17.70
CA ASN A 3 13.61 1.91 -18.40
C ASN A 3 14.07 0.79 -17.46
N GLU A 4 14.47 1.10 -16.24
CA GLU A 4 14.80 0.11 -15.22
C GLU A 4 13.59 -0.79 -14.94
N ALA A 5 12.41 -0.20 -14.78
CA ALA A 5 11.19 -0.95 -14.57
C ALA A 5 10.86 -1.90 -15.74
N ARG A 6 11.11 -1.49 -17.01
CA ARG A 6 10.96 -2.35 -18.18
C ARG A 6 11.89 -3.56 -18.14
N GLU A 7 13.13 -3.37 -17.70
CA GLU A 7 14.09 -4.48 -17.54
C GLU A 7 13.67 -5.43 -16.42
N GLU A 8 13.26 -4.86 -15.29
CA GLU A 8 12.86 -5.62 -14.10
C GLU A 8 11.65 -6.53 -14.34
N VAL A 9 10.67 -6.09 -15.16
CA VAL A 9 9.49 -6.91 -15.44
C VAL A 9 9.66 -7.91 -16.59
N LYS A 10 10.84 -7.98 -17.21
CA LYS A 10 11.13 -8.98 -18.24
C LYS A 10 11.00 -10.39 -17.66
N GLY A 11 10.15 -11.22 -18.29
CA GLY A 11 9.85 -12.55 -17.78
C GLY A 11 8.89 -12.62 -16.59
N HIS A 12 8.42 -11.46 -16.08
CA HIS A 12 7.50 -11.35 -14.95
C HIS A 12 6.16 -10.72 -15.35
N PRO A 13 5.28 -11.47 -16.06
CA PRO A 13 4.01 -10.94 -16.58
C PRO A 13 3.02 -10.55 -15.48
N LEU A 14 3.18 -11.08 -14.27
CA LEU A 14 2.31 -10.85 -13.11
C LEU A 14 2.83 -9.74 -12.18
N SER A 15 3.92 -9.06 -12.55
CA SER A 15 4.48 -7.98 -11.73
C SER A 15 3.47 -6.85 -11.54
N PHE A 16 3.19 -6.49 -10.29
CA PHE A 16 2.31 -5.37 -9.93
C PHE A 16 2.90 -4.02 -10.36
N LEU A 17 4.20 -3.98 -10.67
CA LEU A 17 4.85 -2.80 -11.24
C LEU A 17 4.17 -2.32 -12.54
N ARG A 18 3.52 -3.24 -13.29
CA ARG A 18 2.71 -2.92 -14.48
C ARG A 18 1.44 -2.13 -14.15
N VAL A 19 0.99 -2.15 -12.91
CA VAL A 19 -0.12 -1.32 -12.42
C VAL A 19 0.38 0.04 -11.96
N GLY A 20 1.48 0.07 -11.20
CA GLY A 20 2.05 1.30 -10.65
C GLY A 20 2.87 2.14 -11.64
N LYS A 21 3.39 1.52 -12.70
CA LYS A 21 4.18 2.12 -13.79
C LYS A 21 3.71 1.62 -15.17
N PRO A 22 2.45 1.88 -15.53
CA PRO A 22 1.85 1.24 -16.71
C PRO A 22 2.47 1.70 -18.04
N GLU A 23 3.18 2.81 -18.07
CA GLU A 23 3.96 3.27 -19.22
C GLU A 23 4.99 2.25 -19.72
N ILE A 24 5.36 1.28 -18.88
CA ILE A 24 6.31 0.23 -19.28
C ILE A 24 5.75 -0.74 -20.32
N ASP A 25 4.42 -0.83 -20.41
CA ASP A 25 3.69 -1.65 -21.38
C ASP A 25 3.27 -0.85 -22.64
N LEU A 26 3.67 0.42 -22.73
CA LEU A 26 3.33 1.33 -23.84
C LEU A 26 4.61 1.76 -24.59
N ASP A 27 4.43 2.56 -25.65
CA ASP A 27 5.54 3.13 -26.42
C ASP A 27 6.52 3.88 -25.50
N PRO A 28 7.83 3.65 -25.60
CA PRO A 28 8.83 4.32 -24.76
C PRO A 28 8.83 5.85 -24.85
N GLY A 29 8.27 6.42 -25.93
CA GLY A 29 8.16 7.87 -26.13
C GLY A 29 6.86 8.48 -25.61
N ILE A 30 5.98 7.68 -24.96
CA ILE A 30 4.71 8.21 -24.43
C ILE A 30 4.94 9.22 -23.31
N ASP A 31 4.12 10.29 -23.30
CA ASP A 31 4.08 11.18 -22.14
C ASP A 31 3.54 10.41 -20.93
N LEU A 32 4.28 10.47 -19.81
CA LEU A 32 3.90 9.78 -18.57
C LEU A 32 2.56 10.25 -17.98
N TYR A 33 2.09 11.42 -18.40
CA TYR A 33 0.81 12.00 -17.98
C TYR A 33 -0.31 11.82 -19.01
N ASP A 34 -0.06 11.09 -20.10
CA ASP A 34 -1.08 10.75 -21.11
C ASP A 34 -2.16 9.86 -20.46
N VAL A 35 -3.42 10.11 -20.80
CA VAL A 35 -4.56 9.33 -20.28
C VAL A 35 -4.43 7.83 -20.54
N ARG A 36 -3.81 7.45 -21.67
CA ARG A 36 -3.56 6.03 -22.02
C ARG A 36 -2.68 5.31 -21.01
N VAL A 37 -1.81 6.02 -20.28
CA VAL A 37 -0.98 5.46 -19.21
C VAL A 37 -1.87 4.99 -18.07
N TYR A 38 -2.80 5.83 -17.62
CA TYR A 38 -3.72 5.48 -16.55
C TYR A 38 -4.71 4.38 -16.95
N GLU A 39 -5.21 4.42 -18.19
CA GLU A 39 -6.09 3.38 -18.74
C GLU A 39 -5.37 2.02 -18.80
N LYS A 40 -4.08 2.00 -19.17
CA LYS A 40 -3.26 0.80 -19.16
C LYS A 40 -3.05 0.25 -17.76
N GLY A 41 -2.85 1.11 -16.75
CA GLY A 41 -2.79 0.71 -15.35
C GLY A 41 -4.09 0.03 -14.88
N LYS A 42 -5.23 0.59 -15.26
CA LYS A 42 -6.54 -0.02 -15.00
C LYS A 42 -6.70 -1.37 -15.69
N GLU A 43 -6.35 -1.47 -16.98
CA GLU A 43 -6.40 -2.73 -17.75
C GLU A 43 -5.56 -3.82 -17.05
N ASN A 44 -4.32 -3.48 -16.66
CA ASN A 44 -3.42 -4.42 -16.00
C ASN A 44 -3.98 -4.87 -14.63
N LEU A 45 -4.53 -3.95 -13.83
CA LEU A 45 -5.16 -4.27 -12.56
C LEU A 45 -6.35 -5.22 -12.73
N LEU A 46 -7.27 -4.88 -13.65
CA LEU A 46 -8.45 -5.70 -13.92
C LEU A 46 -8.07 -7.08 -14.47
N LYS A 47 -6.98 -7.17 -15.23
CA LYS A 47 -6.45 -8.45 -15.68
C LYS A 47 -5.97 -9.32 -14.53
N LEU A 48 -5.21 -8.78 -13.58
CA LEU A 48 -4.76 -9.51 -12.39
C LEU A 48 -5.94 -10.02 -11.55
N ILE A 49 -7.00 -9.21 -11.42
CA ILE A 49 -8.24 -9.62 -10.72
C ILE A 49 -8.95 -10.74 -11.48
N LYS A 50 -9.15 -10.57 -12.79
CA LYS A 50 -9.84 -11.55 -13.66
C LYS A 50 -9.12 -12.89 -13.67
N ASP A 51 -7.79 -12.86 -13.67
CA ASP A 51 -6.95 -14.07 -13.72
C ASP A 51 -6.83 -14.72 -12.32
N GLY A 52 -7.47 -14.15 -11.28
CA GLY A 52 -7.44 -14.66 -9.90
C GLY A 52 -6.11 -14.53 -9.18
N ILE A 53 -5.21 -13.64 -9.69
CA ILE A 53 -3.90 -13.39 -9.08
C ILE A 53 -4.03 -12.53 -7.83
N ILE A 54 -4.96 -11.57 -7.86
CA ILE A 54 -5.35 -10.75 -6.72
C ILE A 54 -6.87 -10.83 -6.55
N ALA A 55 -7.33 -10.75 -5.31
CA ALA A 55 -8.74 -10.78 -4.97
C ALA A 55 -9.04 -9.72 -3.91
N GLU A 56 -10.27 -9.25 -3.90
CA GLU A 56 -10.78 -8.41 -2.82
C GLU A 56 -11.15 -9.30 -1.63
N ASP A 57 -10.75 -8.88 -0.44
CA ASP A 57 -11.15 -9.57 0.78
C ASP A 57 -12.67 -9.44 1.00
N PRO A 58 -13.35 -10.46 1.54
CA PRO A 58 -14.80 -10.46 1.68
C PRO A 58 -15.32 -9.44 2.71
N GLU A 59 -14.47 -9.00 3.61
CA GLU A 59 -14.78 -8.01 4.65
C GLU A 59 -13.62 -7.01 4.79
N ARG A 60 -13.86 -5.94 5.56
CA ARG A 60 -12.83 -4.94 5.89
C ARG A 60 -11.97 -5.46 7.03
N TYR A 61 -10.66 -5.50 6.80
CA TYR A 61 -9.67 -5.96 7.77
C TYR A 61 -8.58 -4.92 7.98
N PHE A 62 -7.97 -4.95 9.15
CA PHE A 62 -6.60 -4.47 9.33
C PHE A 62 -5.62 -5.59 8.99
N TYR A 63 -4.41 -5.17 8.62
CA TYR A 63 -3.31 -6.12 8.35
C TYR A 63 -2.11 -5.69 9.17
N VAL A 64 -1.33 -6.67 9.61
CA VAL A 64 0.03 -6.42 10.06
C VAL A 64 0.95 -6.65 8.88
N TYR A 65 1.89 -5.74 8.68
CA TYR A 65 2.92 -5.83 7.66
C TYR A 65 4.28 -5.66 8.30
N ALA A 66 5.20 -6.56 8.00
CA ALA A 66 6.56 -6.53 8.53
C ALA A 66 7.59 -6.51 7.41
N GLN A 67 8.60 -5.67 7.56
CA GLN A 67 9.80 -5.65 6.72
C GLN A 67 11.02 -5.96 7.58
N THR A 68 11.82 -6.94 7.15
CA THR A 68 13.09 -7.26 7.80
C THR A 68 14.24 -6.94 6.84
N MET A 69 15.09 -6.01 7.25
CA MET A 69 16.30 -5.59 6.54
C MET A 69 17.47 -5.58 7.52
N ASP A 70 18.60 -6.17 7.16
CA ASP A 70 19.83 -6.23 7.98
C ASP A 70 19.59 -6.76 9.41
N GLY A 71 18.71 -7.75 9.54
CA GLY A 71 18.37 -8.34 10.83
C GLY A 71 17.43 -7.52 11.71
N ARG A 72 16.99 -6.34 11.25
CA ARG A 72 16.01 -5.50 11.94
C ARG A 72 14.64 -5.62 11.29
N THR A 73 13.62 -5.93 12.08
CA THR A 73 12.24 -5.98 11.62
C THR A 73 11.48 -4.73 12.06
N GLN A 74 10.78 -4.11 11.12
CA GLN A 74 9.82 -3.03 11.38
C GLN A 74 8.41 -3.56 11.09
N TYR A 75 7.52 -3.29 12.03
CA TYR A 75 6.10 -3.65 11.92
C TYR A 75 5.25 -2.42 11.69
N GLY A 76 4.19 -2.58 10.91
CA GLY A 76 3.18 -1.55 10.69
C GLY A 76 1.78 -2.15 10.58
N LEU A 77 0.78 -1.36 10.92
CA LEU A 77 -0.61 -1.66 10.62
C LEU A 77 -0.98 -1.06 9.26
N VAL A 78 -1.65 -1.85 8.43
CA VAL A 78 -2.22 -1.39 7.17
C VAL A 78 -3.74 -1.30 7.32
N GLY A 79 -4.30 -0.18 6.93
CA GLY A 79 -5.74 0.09 6.98
C GLY A 79 -6.08 1.36 6.20
N CYS A 80 -7.34 1.75 6.23
CA CYS A 80 -7.81 2.98 5.61
C CYS A 80 -7.89 4.10 6.65
N ALA A 81 -7.23 5.22 6.40
CA ALA A 81 -7.39 6.44 7.19
C ALA A 81 -8.57 7.28 6.69
N SER A 82 -9.24 7.98 7.61
CA SER A 82 -10.31 8.90 7.25
C SER A 82 -9.78 10.12 6.50
N VAL A 83 -10.44 10.50 5.42
CA VAL A 83 -10.16 11.76 4.72
C VAL A 83 -10.47 12.97 5.60
N ASP A 84 -11.46 12.85 6.49
CA ASP A 84 -11.81 13.92 7.43
C ASP A 84 -10.68 14.16 8.44
N ASP A 85 -9.94 13.13 8.85
CA ASP A 85 -8.77 13.27 9.72
C ASP A 85 -7.65 14.08 9.04
N TYR A 86 -7.53 13.97 7.71
CA TYR A 86 -6.61 14.79 6.93
C TYR A 86 -7.06 16.26 6.87
N TRP A 87 -8.36 16.51 6.68
CA TRP A 87 -8.90 17.88 6.62
C TRP A 87 -8.93 18.54 7.99
N ASN A 88 -9.23 17.79 9.04
CA ASN A 88 -9.29 18.27 10.42
C ASN A 88 -7.92 18.33 11.13
N ASP A 89 -6.83 18.14 10.37
CA ASP A 89 -5.46 18.21 10.87
C ASP A 89 -5.14 17.19 11.99
N VAL A 90 -5.87 16.09 12.05
CA VAL A 90 -5.50 14.91 12.86
C VAL A 90 -4.30 14.21 12.20
N ILE A 91 -4.32 14.11 10.84
CA ILE A 91 -3.15 13.70 10.05
C ILE A 91 -2.33 14.94 9.73
N LYS A 92 -1.18 15.08 10.37
CA LYS A 92 -0.26 16.21 10.19
C LYS A 92 0.47 16.10 8.86
N LYS A 93 0.35 17.15 8.05
CA LYS A 93 1.00 17.25 6.75
C LYS A 93 2.48 17.56 6.95
N HIS A 94 3.37 16.83 6.28
CA HIS A 94 4.81 17.05 6.38
C HIS A 94 5.26 18.19 5.46
N GLU A 95 5.00 18.05 4.17
CA GLU A 95 5.38 19.04 3.16
C GLU A 95 4.35 19.17 2.05
N LYS A 96 4.46 20.22 1.25
CA LYS A 96 3.59 20.40 0.09
C LYS A 96 4.08 19.55 -1.07
N THR A 97 3.23 18.69 -1.58
CA THR A 97 3.47 17.92 -2.81
C THR A 97 3.51 18.86 -4.03
N ARG A 98 4.36 18.54 -5.00
CA ARG A 98 4.38 19.24 -6.29
C ARG A 98 3.06 19.00 -7.01
N LYS A 99 2.41 20.07 -7.48
CA LYS A 99 1.09 20.02 -8.14
C LYS A 99 1.02 18.95 -9.24
N ALA A 100 2.01 18.87 -10.12
CA ALA A 100 2.04 17.88 -11.19
C ALA A 100 2.06 16.42 -10.66
N LYS A 101 2.70 16.16 -9.52
CA LYS A 101 2.71 14.84 -8.89
C LYS A 101 1.41 14.51 -8.18
N GLU A 102 0.77 15.51 -7.59
CA GLU A 102 -0.56 15.38 -7.00
C GLU A 102 -1.61 15.06 -8.07
N GLU A 103 -1.60 15.79 -9.18
CA GLU A 103 -2.48 15.54 -10.33
C GLU A 103 -2.26 14.16 -10.93
N ASP A 104 -1.01 13.71 -11.10
CA ASP A 104 -0.63 12.39 -11.57
C ASP A 104 -1.21 11.28 -10.67
N ARG A 105 -0.98 11.36 -9.35
CA ARG A 105 -1.52 10.37 -8.41
C ARG A 105 -3.04 10.39 -8.35
N SER A 106 -3.64 11.57 -8.37
CA SER A 106 -5.11 11.73 -8.40
C SER A 106 -5.73 11.12 -9.65
N ASN A 107 -5.10 11.31 -10.82
CA ASN A 107 -5.57 10.71 -12.07
C ASN A 107 -5.42 9.19 -12.04
N HIS A 108 -4.28 8.68 -11.55
CA HIS A 108 -4.07 7.24 -11.42
C HIS A 108 -5.15 6.60 -10.53
N VAL A 109 -5.38 7.13 -9.33
CA VAL A 109 -6.43 6.63 -8.41
C VAL A 109 -7.82 6.74 -9.04
N ARG A 110 -8.12 7.87 -9.69
CA ARG A 110 -9.45 8.09 -10.31
C ARG A 110 -9.73 7.08 -11.43
N VAL A 111 -8.76 6.81 -12.29
CA VAL A 111 -8.94 5.92 -13.43
C VAL A 111 -8.90 4.45 -13.01
N THR A 112 -7.96 4.05 -12.16
CA THR A 112 -7.86 2.67 -11.66
C THR A 112 -8.93 2.33 -10.65
N ASN A 113 -9.55 3.33 -10.00
CA ASN A 113 -10.45 3.20 -8.86
C ASN A 113 -9.81 2.38 -7.72
N SER A 114 -8.51 2.59 -7.51
CA SER A 114 -7.71 1.83 -6.54
C SER A 114 -6.59 2.68 -5.97
N HIS A 115 -6.31 2.51 -4.67
CA HIS A 115 -5.13 3.04 -4.00
C HIS A 115 -4.00 2.02 -4.08
N SER A 116 -3.26 2.03 -5.18
CA SER A 116 -2.16 1.09 -5.45
C SER A 116 -0.84 1.43 -4.75
N GLY A 117 -0.76 2.58 -4.08
CA GLY A 117 0.42 3.04 -3.33
C GLY A 117 0.01 3.48 -1.93
N PRO A 118 0.27 2.69 -0.89
CA PRO A 118 -0.01 3.09 0.48
C PRO A 118 0.87 4.28 0.89
N ILE A 119 0.34 5.13 1.76
CA ILE A 119 1.11 6.19 2.43
C ILE A 119 1.66 5.64 3.75
N PHE A 120 2.76 6.22 4.21
CA PHE A 120 3.33 5.88 5.49
C PHE A 120 2.98 6.95 6.52
N LEU A 121 2.31 6.52 7.60
CA LEU A 121 1.96 7.37 8.73
C LEU A 121 2.71 6.90 9.98
N THR A 122 3.20 7.84 10.77
CA THR A 122 3.74 7.57 12.09
C THR A 122 2.87 8.21 13.17
N TYR A 123 2.88 7.65 14.35
CA TYR A 123 2.18 8.16 15.52
C TYR A 123 2.99 7.85 16.78
N ARG A 124 2.62 8.48 17.91
CA ARG A 124 3.25 8.17 19.19
C ARG A 124 2.90 6.75 19.62
N ASP A 125 3.89 6.02 20.09
CA ASP A 125 3.77 4.63 20.50
C ASP A 125 2.55 4.39 21.40
N VAL A 126 1.81 3.30 21.11
CA VAL A 126 0.62 2.88 21.86
C VAL A 126 0.77 1.40 22.21
N ASN A 127 1.11 1.11 23.45
CA ASN A 127 1.41 -0.24 23.92
C ASN A 127 0.31 -1.26 23.61
N ALA A 128 -0.97 -0.86 23.67
CA ALA A 128 -2.09 -1.74 23.34
C ALA A 128 -2.11 -2.18 21.85
N ILE A 129 -1.56 -1.36 20.95
CA ILE A 129 -1.38 -1.75 19.53
C ILE A 129 -0.21 -2.72 19.41
N ASN A 130 0.91 -2.46 20.12
CA ASN A 130 2.07 -3.35 20.11
C ASN A 130 1.71 -4.75 20.59
N GLU A 131 0.95 -4.85 21.68
CA GLU A 131 0.48 -6.14 22.20
C GLU A 131 -0.36 -6.91 21.17
N ILE A 132 -1.25 -6.22 20.43
CA ILE A 132 -2.03 -6.85 19.36
C ILE A 132 -1.11 -7.34 18.22
N VAL A 133 -0.18 -6.50 17.79
CA VAL A 133 0.77 -6.84 16.72
C VAL A 133 1.62 -8.04 17.14
N ASP A 134 2.13 -8.05 18.38
CA ASP A 134 2.92 -9.15 18.91
C ASP A 134 2.14 -10.48 18.94
N GLU A 135 0.87 -10.45 19.32
CA GLU A 135 0.02 -11.65 19.32
C GLU A 135 -0.27 -12.14 17.90
N VAL A 136 -0.60 -11.23 16.97
CA VAL A 136 -0.84 -11.58 15.57
C VAL A 136 0.41 -12.20 14.93
N CYS A 137 1.58 -11.63 15.20
CA CYS A 137 2.85 -12.12 14.62
C CYS A 137 3.33 -13.47 15.18
N LYS A 138 2.71 -14.00 16.25
CA LYS A 138 2.95 -15.38 16.69
C LYS A 138 2.31 -16.43 15.77
N THR A 139 1.37 -16.01 14.94
CA THR A 139 0.71 -16.90 13.98
C THR A 139 1.52 -17.00 12.68
N THR A 140 1.20 -17.99 11.85
CA THR A 140 1.78 -18.09 10.51
C THR A 140 1.33 -16.91 9.67
N PRO A 141 2.25 -16.19 9.00
CA PRO A 141 1.88 -15.11 8.10
C PRO A 141 1.08 -15.63 6.89
N ASP A 142 0.14 -14.82 6.40
CA ASP A 142 -0.59 -15.10 5.16
C ASP A 142 0.34 -14.99 3.94
N ASN A 143 1.32 -14.09 3.99
CA ASN A 143 2.38 -13.97 2.99
C ASN A 143 3.74 -13.85 3.66
N ASP A 144 4.73 -14.53 3.11
CA ASP A 144 6.12 -14.51 3.57
C ASP A 144 7.05 -14.70 2.36
N LEU A 145 7.79 -13.68 2.01
CA LEU A 145 8.70 -13.70 0.86
C LEU A 145 9.95 -12.87 1.13
N VAL A 146 11.02 -13.22 0.44
CA VAL A 146 12.23 -12.42 0.37
C VAL A 146 12.33 -11.83 -1.04
N ALA A 147 12.36 -10.50 -1.12
CA ALA A 147 12.48 -9.79 -2.39
C ALA A 147 13.92 -9.88 -2.96
N ILE A 148 14.08 -9.49 -4.21
CA ILE A 148 15.38 -9.57 -4.92
C ILE A 148 16.48 -8.74 -4.26
N ASP A 149 16.10 -7.70 -3.52
CA ASP A 149 16.99 -6.84 -2.73
C ASP A 149 17.37 -7.42 -1.36
N GLY A 150 16.89 -8.64 -1.05
CA GLY A 150 17.16 -9.33 0.22
C GLY A 150 16.26 -8.91 1.38
N ILE A 151 15.33 -8.00 1.16
CA ILE A 151 14.35 -7.59 2.19
C ILE A 151 13.26 -8.67 2.31
N ARG A 152 13.02 -9.13 3.54
CA ARG A 152 11.90 -10.04 3.82
C ARG A 152 10.64 -9.24 4.09
N HIS A 153 9.56 -9.64 3.45
CA HIS A 153 8.23 -9.07 3.59
C HIS A 153 7.27 -10.11 4.12
N GLN A 154 6.57 -9.78 5.20
CA GLN A 154 5.56 -10.65 5.78
C GLN A 154 4.27 -9.88 5.99
N SER A 155 3.12 -10.54 5.84
CA SER A 155 1.83 -9.92 6.15
C SER A 155 0.88 -10.92 6.79
N TRP A 156 0.04 -10.41 7.69
CA TRP A 156 -1.02 -11.13 8.38
C TRP A 156 -2.34 -10.38 8.22
N VAL A 157 -3.38 -11.08 7.84
CA VAL A 157 -4.75 -10.54 7.77
C VAL A 157 -5.41 -10.71 9.14
N ILE A 158 -5.85 -9.64 9.77
CA ILE A 158 -6.56 -9.70 11.06
C ILE A 158 -8.03 -9.98 10.77
N ARG A 159 -8.41 -11.27 10.77
CA ARG A 159 -9.79 -11.70 10.46
C ARG A 159 -10.75 -11.62 11.64
N ASP A 160 -10.24 -11.52 12.86
CA ASP A 160 -11.04 -11.42 14.08
C ASP A 160 -11.70 -10.03 14.16
N LYS A 161 -13.03 -10.01 14.13
CA LYS A 161 -13.82 -8.78 14.17
C LYS A 161 -13.67 -8.01 15.48
N GLN A 162 -13.44 -8.69 16.61
CA GLN A 162 -13.26 -8.05 17.90
C GLN A 162 -11.89 -7.35 17.97
N ILE A 163 -10.86 -7.98 17.40
CA ILE A 163 -9.53 -7.38 17.28
C ILE A 163 -9.58 -6.17 16.36
N ASN A 164 -10.23 -6.27 15.19
CA ASN A 164 -10.40 -5.13 14.28
C ASN A 164 -11.11 -3.95 14.95
N ALA A 165 -12.23 -4.21 15.65
CA ALA A 165 -12.97 -3.18 16.40
C ALA A 165 -12.12 -2.55 17.52
N LYS A 166 -11.30 -3.36 18.21
CA LYS A 166 -10.38 -2.88 19.24
C LYS A 166 -9.29 -1.97 18.66
N ILE A 167 -8.70 -2.35 17.52
CA ILE A 167 -7.71 -1.51 16.81
C ILE A 167 -8.33 -0.18 16.42
N GLU A 168 -9.51 -0.20 15.80
CA GLU A 168 -10.23 1.01 15.39
C GLU A 168 -10.47 1.95 16.58
N GLN A 169 -10.96 1.40 17.71
CA GLN A 169 -11.18 2.18 18.95
C GLN A 169 -9.90 2.78 19.49
N ILE A 170 -8.79 2.03 19.50
CA ILE A 170 -7.50 2.52 19.99
C ILE A 170 -6.96 3.62 19.07
N LEU A 171 -6.99 3.40 17.76
CA LEU A 171 -6.49 4.38 16.78
C LEU A 171 -7.35 5.66 16.78
N ALA A 172 -8.66 5.57 17.00
CA ALA A 172 -9.54 6.73 17.14
C ALA A 172 -9.19 7.61 18.37
N ALA A 173 -8.52 7.05 19.37
CA ALA A 173 -8.05 7.78 20.54
C ALA A 173 -6.63 8.39 20.35
N VAL A 174 -5.93 8.07 19.25
CA VAL A 174 -4.63 8.66 18.92
C VAL A 174 -4.82 10.12 18.53
N PRO A 175 -4.18 11.08 19.23
CA PRO A 175 -4.48 12.50 19.02
C PRO A 175 -4.03 13.04 17.66
N CYS A 176 -2.99 12.45 17.06
CA CYS A 176 -2.54 12.81 15.72
C CYS A 176 -1.62 11.76 15.10
N PHE A 177 -1.60 11.76 13.77
CA PHE A 177 -0.67 11.01 12.94
C PHE A 177 0.19 11.98 12.14
N TYR A 178 1.36 11.53 11.71
CA TYR A 178 2.29 12.32 10.92
C TYR A 178 2.59 11.59 9.61
N VAL A 179 2.49 12.29 8.48
CA VAL A 179 2.99 11.78 7.19
C VAL A 179 4.52 11.70 7.28
N ALA A 180 5.10 10.53 7.00
CA ALA A 180 6.53 10.28 7.04
C ALA A 180 7.15 10.23 5.63
#